data_3d96ddeb14a46a999bb86653a6eca045
#
_entry.id   3d96ddeb14a46a999bb86653a6eca045
#
_cell.length_a   1.000
_cell.length_b   1.000
_cell.length_c   1.000
_cell.angle_alpha   90.00
_cell.angle_beta   90.00
_cell.angle_gamma   90.00
#
_symmetry.space_group_name_H-M   'P 1'
#
loop_
_entity.id
_entity.type
_entity.pdbx_description
1 polymer ?
#
loop_
_entity_poly.entity_id
_entity_poly.type
_entity_poly.pdbx_seq_one_letter_code
_entity_poly.pdbx_strand_id
1 'polypeptide(L)'
;LQGVENITVYTFMYNILADDSVVKSKNIWCSPDKNKAWDDWMLNGKAAPTAAPNCVTPNEKIAALGQKMRITGTPTIFFTDGTRLPGAVDVAALEAKWAALK
;
A
#
# COMPACT_ATOMS: atom_id res chain seq x y z
N LEU A 1 -9.17 -3.58 6.51
CA LEU A 1 -8.53 -4.52 7.46
C LEU A 1 -8.66 -4.14 8.94
N GLN A 2 -9.39 -3.06 9.25
CA GLN A 2 -9.70 -2.75 10.64
C GLN A 2 -10.56 -3.87 11.23
N GLY A 3 -10.32 -4.22 12.48
CA GLY A 3 -11.02 -5.31 13.15
C GLY A 3 -10.44 -6.70 12.88
N VAL A 4 -9.46 -6.84 12.02
CA VAL A 4 -8.74 -8.09 11.79
C VAL A 4 -7.49 -8.11 12.69
N GLU A 5 -7.35 -9.16 13.49
CA GLU A 5 -6.25 -9.30 14.45
C GLU A 5 -5.22 -10.32 13.97
N ASN A 6 -4.03 -10.27 14.57
CA ASN A 6 -2.94 -11.22 14.33
C ASN A 6 -2.40 -11.20 12.90
N ILE A 7 -2.43 -10.05 12.26
CA ILE A 7 -1.82 -9.84 10.95
C ILE A 7 -0.85 -8.66 10.97
N THR A 8 0.14 -8.72 10.10
CA THR A 8 1.03 -7.60 9.82
C THR A 8 0.91 -7.27 8.34
N VAL A 9 0.65 -6.00 8.02
CA VAL A 9 0.50 -5.54 6.65
C VAL A 9 1.67 -4.63 6.30
N TYR A 10 2.42 -5.00 5.25
CA TYR A 10 3.47 -4.18 4.69
C TYR A 10 2.92 -3.51 3.43
N THR A 11 2.77 -2.19 3.47
CA THR A 11 2.20 -1.42 2.37
C THR A 11 3.29 -0.81 1.50
N PHE A 12 3.26 -1.14 0.21
CA PHE A 12 4.15 -0.59 -0.81
C PHE A 12 3.32 0.33 -1.71
N MET A 13 3.65 1.62 -1.73
CA MET A 13 2.90 2.60 -2.52
C MET A 13 3.36 2.55 -3.98
N TYR A 14 2.55 1.89 -4.81
CA TYR A 14 2.84 1.67 -6.22
C TYR A 14 2.08 2.67 -7.09
N ASN A 15 2.79 3.62 -7.70
CA ASN A 15 2.21 4.78 -8.39
C ASN A 15 2.11 4.53 -9.89
N ILE A 16 1.06 3.84 -10.34
CA ILE A 16 0.86 3.51 -11.75
C ILE A 16 -0.41 4.08 -12.36
N LEU A 17 -1.28 4.73 -11.57
CA LEU A 17 -2.59 5.14 -12.03
C LEU A 17 -2.65 6.60 -12.48
N ALA A 18 -2.00 7.51 -11.76
CA ALA A 18 -2.06 8.94 -12.04
C ALA A 18 -0.81 9.66 -11.52
N ASP A 19 -0.45 10.79 -12.14
CA ASP A 19 0.72 11.58 -11.74
C ASP A 19 0.61 12.13 -10.32
N ASP A 20 -0.59 12.49 -9.87
CA ASP A 20 -0.81 12.98 -8.52
C ASP A 20 -0.57 11.92 -7.45
N SER A 21 -0.62 10.64 -7.79
CA SER A 21 -0.30 9.55 -6.88
C SER A 21 1.16 9.62 -6.40
N VAL A 22 2.07 10.07 -7.24
CA VAL A 22 3.49 10.23 -6.87
C VAL A 22 3.63 11.28 -5.77
N VAL A 23 2.96 12.43 -5.93
CA VAL A 23 3.00 13.51 -4.95
C VAL A 23 2.34 13.09 -3.63
N LYS A 24 1.18 12.46 -3.70
CA LYS A 24 0.45 11.98 -2.52
C LYS A 24 1.25 10.93 -1.76
N SER A 25 1.85 9.98 -2.47
CA SER A 25 2.68 8.94 -1.86
C SER A 25 3.91 9.54 -1.17
N LYS A 26 4.55 10.51 -1.79
CA LYS A 26 5.69 11.23 -1.20
C LYS A 26 5.28 11.95 0.08
N ASN A 27 4.17 12.65 0.06
CA ASN A 27 3.67 13.39 1.21
C ASN A 27 3.37 12.47 2.40
N ILE A 28 2.77 11.32 2.14
CA ILE A 28 2.48 10.31 3.17
C ILE A 28 3.77 9.72 3.71
N TRP A 29 4.68 9.29 2.83
CA TRP A 29 5.95 8.69 3.23
C TRP A 29 6.79 9.63 4.08
N CYS A 30 6.79 10.92 3.74
CA CYS A 30 7.60 11.93 4.40
C CYS A 30 6.92 12.54 5.63
N SER A 31 5.73 12.08 5.99
CA SER A 31 5.06 12.51 7.22
C SER A 31 5.77 11.95 8.45
N PRO A 32 5.74 12.66 9.60
CA PRO A 32 6.35 12.17 10.85
C PRO A 32 5.80 10.81 11.30
N ASP A 33 4.51 10.58 11.10
CA ASP A 33 3.86 9.28 11.33
C ASP A 33 3.22 8.80 10.03
N LYS A 34 3.95 7.99 9.28
CA LYS A 34 3.53 7.48 7.98
C LYS A 34 2.24 6.66 8.05
N ASN A 35 2.13 5.81 9.05
CA ASN A 35 0.97 4.93 9.20
C ASN A 35 -0.29 5.74 9.47
N LYS A 36 -0.20 6.74 10.33
CA LYS A 36 -1.31 7.64 10.60
C LYS A 36 -1.70 8.45 9.36
N ALA A 37 -0.71 8.96 8.62
CA ALA A 37 -0.97 9.71 7.39
C ALA A 37 -1.65 8.85 6.33
N TRP A 38 -1.23 7.60 6.19
CA TRP A 38 -1.85 6.63 5.29
C TRP A 38 -3.31 6.37 5.69
N ASP A 39 -3.56 6.09 6.96
CA ASP A 39 -4.90 5.83 7.46
C ASP A 39 -5.80 7.06 7.32
N ASP A 40 -5.30 8.25 7.62
CA ASP A 40 -6.06 9.50 7.48
C ASP A 40 -6.50 9.70 6.02
N TRP A 41 -5.62 9.40 5.06
CA TRP A 41 -5.96 9.51 3.66
C TRP A 41 -6.96 8.43 3.21
N MET A 42 -6.69 7.17 3.54
CA MET A 42 -7.49 6.04 3.04
C MET A 42 -8.87 5.95 3.70
N LEU A 43 -8.96 6.30 4.99
CA LEU A 43 -10.20 6.16 5.75
C LEU A 43 -11.02 7.45 5.79
N ASN A 44 -10.37 8.61 5.81
CA ASN A 44 -11.02 9.89 6.04
C ASN A 44 -10.85 10.88 4.89
N GLY A 45 -10.09 10.54 3.86
CA GLY A 45 -9.80 11.44 2.74
C GLY A 45 -8.96 12.66 3.12
N LYS A 46 -8.28 12.62 4.28
CA LYS A 46 -7.46 13.73 4.75
C LYS A 46 -6.07 13.66 4.15
N ALA A 47 -5.70 14.67 3.35
CA ALA A 47 -4.39 14.72 2.71
C ALA A 47 -3.27 14.96 3.72
N ALA A 48 -2.13 14.30 3.50
CA ALA A 48 -0.92 14.55 4.28
C ALA A 48 -0.34 15.94 3.96
N PRO A 49 0.42 16.55 4.91
CA PRO A 49 1.11 17.81 4.64
C PRO A 49 2.09 17.67 3.48
N THR A 50 2.33 18.76 2.76
CA THR A 50 3.30 18.78 1.66
C THR A 50 4.69 18.38 2.17
N ALA A 51 5.32 17.43 1.48
CA ALA A 51 6.64 16.95 1.83
C ALA A 51 7.71 18.01 1.59
N ALA A 52 8.77 17.98 2.40
CA ALA A 52 9.95 18.80 2.17
C ALA A 52 10.60 18.42 0.82
N PRO A 53 11.13 19.39 0.06
CA PRO A 53 11.72 19.09 -1.25
C PRO A 53 12.88 18.09 -1.22
N ASN A 54 13.60 18.02 -0.09
CA ASN A 54 14.75 17.15 0.10
C ASN A 54 14.37 15.77 0.66
N CYS A 55 13.09 15.49 0.88
CA CYS A 55 12.69 14.19 1.38
C CYS A 55 12.85 13.13 0.29
N VAL A 56 13.59 12.08 0.59
CA VAL A 56 13.84 10.95 -0.31
C VAL A 56 12.85 9.83 -0.01
N THR A 57 12.25 9.27 -1.05
CA THR A 57 11.29 8.18 -0.93
C THR A 57 11.77 6.93 -1.67
N PRO A 58 11.29 5.72 -1.28
CA PRO A 58 11.58 4.50 -2.04
C PRO A 58 10.63 4.30 -3.23
N ASN A 59 9.86 5.30 -3.63
CA ASN A 59 8.81 5.16 -4.65
C ASN A 59 9.34 4.63 -5.98
N GLU A 60 10.51 5.07 -6.44
CA GLU A 60 11.11 4.58 -7.68
C GLU A 60 11.50 3.10 -7.57
N LYS A 61 12.04 2.70 -6.42
CA LYS A 61 12.40 1.30 -6.17
C LYS A 61 11.16 0.42 -6.10
N ILE A 62 10.09 0.91 -5.50
CA ILE A 62 8.81 0.20 -5.43
C ILE A 62 8.21 0.05 -6.83
N ALA A 63 8.26 1.09 -7.65
CA ALA A 63 7.78 1.02 -9.03
C ALA A 63 8.57 -0.01 -9.86
N ALA A 64 9.90 -0.03 -9.71
CA ALA A 64 10.74 -1.02 -10.38
C ALA A 64 10.43 -2.44 -9.92
N LEU A 65 10.22 -2.66 -8.62
CA LEU A 65 9.82 -3.95 -8.08
C LEU A 65 8.46 -4.39 -8.64
N GLY A 66 7.49 -3.48 -8.68
CA GLY A 66 6.18 -3.77 -9.23
C GLY A 66 6.23 -4.19 -10.69
N GLN A 67 7.05 -3.54 -11.51
CA GLN A 67 7.26 -3.92 -12.90
C GLN A 67 7.92 -5.31 -13.01
N LYS A 68 8.93 -5.57 -12.19
CA LYS A 68 9.60 -6.86 -12.13
C LYS A 68 8.63 -7.99 -11.76
N MET A 69 7.72 -7.73 -10.85
CA MET A 69 6.71 -8.68 -10.40
C MET A 69 5.47 -8.71 -11.30
N ARG A 70 5.47 -7.93 -12.39
CA ARG A 70 4.36 -7.82 -13.36
C ARG A 70 3.04 -7.42 -12.70
N ILE A 71 3.09 -6.46 -11.80
CA ILE A 71 1.91 -5.90 -11.15
C ILE A 71 1.33 -4.83 -12.07
N THR A 72 0.15 -5.06 -12.61
CA THR A 72 -0.52 -4.16 -13.57
C THR A 72 -1.71 -3.41 -12.99
N GLY A 73 -2.08 -3.71 -11.76
CA GLY A 73 -3.20 -3.04 -11.09
C GLY A 73 -2.99 -2.96 -9.58
N THR A 74 -3.70 -2.06 -8.94
CA THR A 74 -3.67 -1.89 -7.49
C THR A 74 -5.08 -1.93 -6.91
N PRO A 75 -5.25 -2.43 -5.69
CA PRO A 75 -4.25 -3.08 -4.87
C PRO A 75 -3.90 -4.49 -5.38
N THR A 76 -2.68 -4.94 -5.08
CA THR A 76 -2.26 -6.34 -5.26
C THR A 76 -1.72 -6.83 -3.94
N ILE A 77 -2.23 -7.94 -3.44
CA ILE A 77 -1.91 -8.48 -2.13
C ILE A 77 -1.09 -9.76 -2.29
N PHE A 78 0.07 -9.81 -1.64
CA PHE A 78 0.92 -11.00 -1.59
C PHE A 78 0.84 -11.64 -0.20
N PHE A 79 0.78 -12.95 -0.19
CA PHE A 79 0.80 -13.74 1.05
C PHE A 79 2.17 -14.35 1.30
N THR A 80 2.39 -14.86 2.50
CA THR A 80 3.67 -15.41 2.91
C THR A 80 4.10 -16.64 2.09
N ASP A 81 3.18 -17.33 1.44
CA ASP A 81 3.47 -18.46 0.56
C ASP A 81 3.81 -18.04 -0.89
N GLY A 82 3.85 -16.74 -1.18
CA GLY A 82 4.12 -16.21 -2.51
C GLY A 82 2.91 -16.08 -3.43
N THR A 83 1.73 -16.54 -3.00
CA THR A 83 0.52 -16.36 -3.80
C THR A 83 0.04 -14.92 -3.75
N ARG A 84 -0.69 -14.49 -4.78
CA ARG A 84 -1.21 -13.12 -4.87
C ARG A 84 -2.71 -13.09 -5.15
N LEU A 85 -3.37 -12.04 -4.66
CA LEU A 85 -4.73 -11.67 -5.05
C LEU A 85 -4.68 -10.31 -5.72
N PRO A 86 -4.94 -10.22 -7.03
CA PRO A 86 -5.02 -8.92 -7.71
C PRO A 86 -6.35 -8.24 -7.42
N GLY A 87 -6.31 -6.92 -7.24
CA GLY A 87 -7.50 -6.11 -7.03
C GLY A 87 -7.99 -6.10 -5.58
N ALA A 88 -8.98 -5.23 -5.33
CA ALA A 88 -9.60 -5.12 -4.01
C ALA A 88 -10.53 -6.32 -3.76
N VAL A 89 -10.37 -6.94 -2.61
CA VAL A 89 -11.19 -8.07 -2.16
C VAL A 89 -11.76 -7.76 -0.78
N ASP A 90 -12.86 -8.42 -0.42
CA ASP A 90 -13.45 -8.22 0.89
C ASP A 90 -12.69 -8.97 2.00
N VAL A 91 -13.01 -8.67 3.25
CA VAL A 91 -12.35 -9.27 4.42
C VAL A 91 -12.57 -10.78 4.45
N ALA A 92 -13.76 -11.25 4.07
CA ALA A 92 -14.07 -12.68 4.08
C ALA A 92 -13.16 -13.46 3.13
N ALA A 93 -12.90 -12.94 1.93
CA ALA A 93 -11.97 -13.55 0.97
C ALA A 93 -10.54 -13.59 1.52
N LEU A 94 -10.09 -12.52 2.18
CA LEU A 94 -8.77 -12.47 2.80
C LEU A 94 -8.65 -13.48 3.94
N GLU A 95 -9.64 -13.57 4.80
CA GLU A 95 -9.65 -14.51 5.93
C GLU A 95 -9.63 -15.97 5.45
N ALA A 96 -10.39 -16.27 4.40
CA ALA A 96 -10.38 -17.61 3.79
C ALA A 96 -8.99 -17.99 3.26
N LYS A 97 -8.30 -17.03 2.64
CA LYS A 97 -6.95 -17.25 2.14
C LYS A 97 -5.94 -17.47 3.28
N TRP A 98 -6.03 -16.67 4.35
CA TRP A 98 -5.15 -16.84 5.53
C TRP A 98 -5.39 -18.20 6.20
N ALA A 99 -6.62 -18.64 6.32
CA ALA A 99 -6.92 -19.95 6.88
C ALA A 99 -6.30 -21.09 6.08
N ALA A 100 -6.24 -20.95 4.76
CA ALA A 100 -5.63 -21.93 3.87
C ALA A 100 -4.09 -21.98 3.97
N LEU A 101 -3.46 -20.96 4.55
CA LEU A 101 -2.00 -20.89 4.73
C LEU A 101 -1.50 -21.61 5.98
N LYS A 102 -2.40 -22.02 6.84
CA LYS A 102 -2.04 -22.68 8.12
C LYS A 102 -1.81 -24.17 7.94
#